data_7f498bf945c8c7d456fb1e4c81120410
#
_entry.id   7f498bf945c8c7d456fb1e4c81120410
#
_cell.length_a   1.000
_cell.length_b   1.000
_cell.length_c   1.000
_cell.angle_alpha   90.00
_cell.angle_beta   90.00
_cell.angle_gamma   90.00
#
_symmetry.space_group_name_H-M   'P 1'
#
loop_
_entity.id
_entity.type
_entity.pdbx_description
1 polymer ?
#
loop_
_entity_poly.entity_id
_entity_poly.type
_entity_poly.pdbx_seq_one_letter_code
_entity_poly.pdbx_strand_id
1 'polypeptide(L)'
;IVMRLVGSEMCIRDRDEVDHLRAAYNYDQISGVESPSLEELTSGVGFHYGVVDHGARHLHPLKYCLGLAKAVMTAGASVFEKSRVKDIDIKRDHAVVSTDNAIIKAQKVVLVCNGYLGKLFPPIASSIMPINNFIVATEPLDEATANRINPLNASLSDSLFVINYWKLSEDRRLIFGGGETYSDKFPESITDFVRPKLLAIYPELSNVRLDYGWGGTLAITRNRMPDLGVHKGVVYYAQGFSGHGVPTATMAGKLIATAIDAGCDDFDLMSGLKTLKFPGGPLLRRPSLVAGMLFYSLRDRLGR
;
A
#
# COMPACT_ATOMS: atom_id res chain seq x y z
N ILE A 1 -11.28 13.27 -1.85
CA ILE A 1 -12.06 12.36 -2.71
C ILE A 1 -11.13 11.27 -3.21
N VAL A 2 -11.63 10.06 -3.22
CA VAL A 2 -10.99 8.90 -3.85
C VAL A 2 -11.95 8.36 -4.90
N MET A 3 -11.43 7.98 -6.06
CA MET A 3 -12.24 7.45 -7.16
C MET A 3 -11.61 6.17 -7.69
N ARG A 4 -12.42 5.12 -7.87
CA ARG A 4 -12.04 3.89 -8.54
C ARG A 4 -12.73 3.82 -9.90
N LEU A 5 -11.95 3.61 -10.95
CA LEU A 5 -12.39 3.58 -12.35
C LEU A 5 -12.46 2.12 -12.85
N VAL A 6 -13.51 1.77 -13.57
CA VAL A 6 -13.86 0.39 -13.86
C VAL A 6 -14.02 0.16 -15.35
N GLY A 7 -13.34 -0.84 -15.90
CA GLY A 7 -13.57 -1.37 -17.24
C GLY A 7 -14.81 -2.30 -17.30
N SER A 8 -15.26 -2.66 -18.48
CA SER A 8 -16.61 -3.15 -18.82
C SER A 8 -17.17 -4.32 -17.97
N GLU A 9 -16.39 -5.32 -17.57
CA GLU A 9 -16.96 -6.50 -16.90
C GLU A 9 -17.00 -6.41 -15.36
N MET A 10 -16.29 -5.45 -14.78
CA MET A 10 -16.22 -5.26 -13.34
C MET A 10 -17.31 -4.32 -12.79
N CYS A 11 -18.06 -3.65 -13.66
CA CYS A 11 -19.08 -2.67 -13.29
C CYS A 11 -20.18 -3.23 -12.38
N ILE A 12 -20.61 -4.47 -12.58
CA ILE A 12 -21.67 -5.11 -11.75
C ILE A 12 -21.17 -5.27 -10.32
N ARG A 13 -19.99 -5.85 -10.14
CA ARG A 13 -19.38 -6.05 -8.82
C ARG A 13 -19.18 -4.72 -8.06
N ASP A 14 -18.82 -3.67 -8.76
CA ASP A 14 -18.56 -2.38 -8.13
C ASP A 14 -19.85 -1.63 -7.79
N ARG A 15 -20.94 -1.84 -8.53
CA ARG A 15 -22.28 -1.42 -8.11
C ARG A 15 -22.76 -2.16 -6.87
N ASP A 16 -22.62 -3.48 -6.85
CA ASP A 16 -22.98 -4.31 -5.70
C ASP A 16 -22.18 -3.90 -4.44
N GLU A 17 -20.91 -3.50 -4.60
CA GLU A 17 -20.08 -3.00 -3.50
C GLU A 17 -20.60 -1.67 -2.94
N VAL A 18 -21.00 -0.72 -3.80
CA VAL A 18 -21.63 0.55 -3.36
C VAL A 18 -22.89 0.28 -2.56
N ASP A 19 -23.76 -0.58 -3.07
CA ASP A 19 -25.02 -0.93 -2.42
C ASP A 19 -24.78 -1.67 -1.10
N HIS A 20 -23.80 -2.58 -1.06
CA HIS A 20 -23.41 -3.29 0.15
C HIS A 20 -22.87 -2.35 1.23
N LEU A 21 -21.97 -1.41 0.88
CA LEU A 21 -21.42 -0.45 1.85
C LEU A 21 -22.50 0.45 2.44
N ARG A 22 -23.46 0.87 1.61
CA ARG A 22 -24.62 1.65 2.09
C ARG A 22 -25.53 0.83 3.01
N ALA A 23 -25.89 -0.38 2.59
CA ALA A 23 -26.86 -1.21 3.32
C ALA A 23 -26.28 -1.83 4.60
N ALA A 24 -25.04 -2.38 4.54
CA ALA A 24 -24.45 -3.12 5.64
C ALA A 24 -23.69 -2.22 6.64
N TYR A 25 -23.13 -1.10 6.17
CA TYR A 25 -22.28 -0.22 6.99
C TYR A 25 -22.83 1.19 7.16
N ASN A 26 -24.02 1.48 6.61
CA ASN A 26 -24.62 2.82 6.62
C ASN A 26 -23.67 3.92 6.12
N TYR A 27 -22.91 3.57 5.06
CA TYR A 27 -21.87 4.45 4.50
C TYR A 27 -22.39 5.17 3.26
N ASP A 28 -22.93 6.38 3.45
CA ASP A 28 -23.61 7.17 2.41
C ASP A 28 -22.66 8.05 1.58
N GLN A 29 -21.38 8.12 1.94
CA GLN A 29 -20.40 8.99 1.26
C GLN A 29 -19.83 8.36 -0.02
N ILE A 30 -20.38 7.25 -0.48
CA ILE A 30 -19.95 6.54 -1.68
C ILE A 30 -21.04 6.56 -2.75
N SER A 31 -20.67 6.78 -4.01
CA SER A 31 -21.62 6.81 -5.14
C SER A 31 -21.02 6.22 -6.41
N GLY A 32 -21.87 5.62 -7.21
CA GLY A 32 -21.53 5.18 -8.56
C GLY A 32 -21.70 6.32 -9.57
N VAL A 33 -20.85 6.36 -10.58
CA VAL A 33 -20.90 7.30 -11.70
C VAL A 33 -20.77 6.55 -13.01
N GLU A 34 -21.66 6.80 -13.95
CA GLU A 34 -21.68 6.20 -15.28
C GLU A 34 -21.26 7.20 -16.37
N SER A 35 -20.86 6.70 -17.53
CA SER A 35 -20.71 7.51 -18.74
C SER A 35 -22.09 8.11 -19.13
N PRO A 36 -22.21 9.41 -19.57
CA PRO A 36 -21.08 10.30 -19.88
C PRO A 36 -20.52 11.08 -18.69
N SER A 37 -21.17 11.10 -17.51
CA SER A 37 -20.71 11.90 -16.37
C SER A 37 -19.31 11.52 -15.88
N LEU A 38 -18.84 10.32 -16.15
CA LEU A 38 -17.48 9.89 -15.82
C LEU A 38 -16.42 10.66 -16.63
N GLU A 39 -16.73 11.03 -17.88
CA GLU A 39 -15.85 11.79 -18.78
C GLU A 39 -15.61 13.22 -18.28
N GLU A 40 -16.53 13.75 -17.47
CA GLU A 40 -16.37 15.04 -16.79
C GLU A 40 -15.40 14.96 -15.59
N LEU A 41 -15.13 13.75 -15.09
CA LEU A 41 -14.31 13.51 -13.90
C LEU A 41 -12.87 13.11 -14.24
N THR A 42 -12.61 12.64 -15.46
CA THR A 42 -11.27 12.30 -15.94
C THR A 42 -11.24 12.15 -17.46
N SER A 43 -10.13 12.55 -18.08
CA SER A 43 -9.86 12.26 -19.50
C SER A 43 -9.29 10.84 -19.73
N GLY A 44 -9.16 10.04 -18.69
CA GLY A 44 -8.64 8.68 -18.80
C GLY A 44 -9.53 7.79 -19.64
N VAL A 45 -8.93 7.04 -20.59
CA VAL A 45 -9.67 6.19 -21.52
C VAL A 45 -9.86 4.77 -20.98
N GLY A 46 -10.89 4.08 -21.51
CA GLY A 46 -11.15 2.66 -21.20
C GLY A 46 -11.97 2.42 -19.93
N PHE A 47 -12.61 3.44 -19.38
CA PHE A 47 -13.48 3.35 -18.22
C PHE A 47 -14.94 3.57 -18.61
N HIS A 48 -15.85 2.77 -18.03
CA HIS A 48 -17.29 2.81 -18.30
C HIS A 48 -18.13 3.07 -17.04
N TYR A 49 -17.51 2.89 -15.88
CA TYR A 49 -18.13 3.10 -14.57
C TYR A 49 -17.07 3.60 -13.60
N GLY A 50 -17.47 4.39 -12.63
CA GLY A 50 -16.60 4.85 -11.55
C GLY A 50 -17.31 4.80 -10.20
N VAL A 51 -16.56 4.58 -9.16
CA VAL A 51 -17.02 4.70 -7.77
C VAL A 51 -16.31 5.88 -7.14
N VAL A 52 -17.07 6.85 -6.67
CA VAL A 52 -16.56 8.06 -6.01
C VAL A 52 -16.83 7.96 -4.52
N ASP A 53 -15.78 8.05 -3.72
CA ASP A 53 -15.83 8.07 -2.26
C ASP A 53 -15.48 9.47 -1.75
N HIS A 54 -16.49 10.19 -1.27
CA HIS A 54 -16.37 11.54 -0.72
C HIS A 54 -15.88 11.53 0.74
N GLY A 55 -15.96 10.41 1.45
CA GLY A 55 -15.45 10.22 2.80
C GLY A 55 -13.95 9.96 2.85
N ALA A 56 -13.39 9.44 1.77
CA ALA A 56 -11.96 9.15 1.67
C ALA A 56 -11.12 10.40 1.37
N ARG A 57 -9.82 10.31 1.65
CA ARG A 57 -8.86 11.41 1.48
C ARG A 57 -7.56 10.88 0.92
N HIS A 58 -6.77 11.75 0.36
CA HIS A 58 -5.37 11.48 0.05
C HIS A 58 -4.46 12.53 0.68
N LEU A 59 -3.20 12.19 0.85
CA LEU A 59 -2.21 13.05 1.45
C LEU A 59 -0.86 12.90 0.71
N HIS A 60 0.11 13.70 1.10
CA HIS A 60 1.49 13.55 0.65
C HIS A 60 2.24 12.62 1.61
N PRO A 61 2.51 11.34 1.26
CA PRO A 61 3.02 10.34 2.21
C PRO A 61 4.35 10.73 2.86
N LEU A 62 5.27 11.34 2.09
CA LEU A 62 6.57 11.77 2.63
C LEU A 62 6.42 12.93 3.62
N LYS A 63 5.60 13.95 3.32
CA LYS A 63 5.33 15.05 4.26
C LYS A 63 4.71 14.52 5.56
N TYR A 64 3.81 13.55 5.46
CA TYR A 64 3.20 12.89 6.61
C TYR A 64 4.24 12.14 7.45
N CYS A 65 5.07 11.31 6.82
CA CYS A 65 6.14 10.57 7.50
C CYS A 65 7.15 11.50 8.21
N LEU A 66 7.59 12.57 7.53
CA LEU A 66 8.49 13.57 8.13
C LEU A 66 7.83 14.31 9.29
N GLY A 67 6.53 14.61 9.19
CA GLY A 67 5.76 15.19 10.28
C GLY A 67 5.72 14.29 11.52
N LEU A 68 5.46 12.99 11.33
CA LEU A 68 5.49 12.00 12.41
C LEU A 68 6.89 11.86 13.01
N ALA A 69 7.93 11.79 12.20
CA ALA A 69 9.32 11.73 12.69
C ALA A 69 9.68 12.94 13.55
N LYS A 70 9.28 14.15 13.11
CA LYS A 70 9.47 15.37 13.92
C LYS A 70 8.71 15.30 15.24
N ALA A 71 7.46 14.84 15.22
CA ALA A 71 6.65 14.69 16.44
C ALA A 71 7.28 13.69 17.43
N VAL A 72 7.77 12.56 16.95
CA VAL A 72 8.47 11.54 17.75
C VAL A 72 9.70 12.12 18.43
N MET A 73 10.55 12.85 17.69
CA MET A 73 11.73 13.50 18.27
C MET A 73 11.36 14.59 19.27
N THR A 74 10.32 15.38 18.98
CA THR A 74 9.83 16.42 19.91
C THR A 74 9.30 15.82 21.20
N ALA A 75 8.72 14.61 21.14
CA ALA A 75 8.27 13.85 22.31
C ALA A 75 9.42 13.20 23.10
N GLY A 76 10.68 13.41 22.71
CA GLY A 76 11.88 12.95 23.43
C GLY A 76 12.35 11.54 23.03
N ALA A 77 11.77 10.92 22.00
CA ALA A 77 12.28 9.65 21.51
C ALA A 77 13.53 9.84 20.64
N SER A 78 14.45 8.88 20.71
CA SER A 78 15.66 8.88 19.89
C SER A 78 15.45 8.15 18.58
N VAL A 79 15.88 8.75 17.48
CA VAL A 79 15.83 8.14 16.13
C VAL A 79 17.27 7.90 15.64
N PHE A 80 17.58 6.66 15.31
CA PHE A 80 18.92 6.26 14.85
C PHE A 80 18.83 5.79 13.39
N GLU A 81 19.22 6.63 12.47
CA GLU A 81 19.36 6.28 11.07
C GLU A 81 20.60 5.41 10.83
N LYS A 82 20.65 4.72 9.68
CA LYS A 82 21.78 3.85 9.26
C LYS A 82 22.18 2.81 10.31
N SER A 83 21.24 2.45 11.18
CA SER A 83 21.43 1.52 12.31
C SER A 83 20.64 0.23 12.06
N ARG A 84 21.01 -0.51 11.03
CA ARG A 84 20.33 -1.74 10.64
C ARG A 84 20.41 -2.79 11.73
N VAL A 85 19.25 -3.27 12.19
CA VAL A 85 19.16 -4.42 13.08
C VAL A 85 19.49 -5.70 12.33
N LYS A 86 20.39 -6.50 12.88
CA LYS A 86 20.87 -7.79 12.33
C LYS A 86 20.29 -9.00 13.02
N ASP A 87 20.05 -8.89 14.33
CA ASP A 87 19.55 -9.98 15.13
C ASP A 87 18.68 -9.48 16.28
N ILE A 88 17.75 -10.33 16.71
CA ILE A 88 16.86 -10.11 17.86
C ILE A 88 16.81 -11.40 18.66
N ASP A 89 17.52 -11.41 19.78
CA ASP A 89 17.56 -12.54 20.71
C ASP A 89 16.56 -12.31 21.85
N ILE A 90 15.48 -13.09 21.88
CA ILE A 90 14.40 -12.98 22.86
C ILE A 90 14.77 -13.76 24.13
N LYS A 91 14.85 -13.07 25.25
CA LYS A 91 14.97 -13.60 26.59
C LYS A 91 13.58 -13.72 27.24
N ARG A 92 13.55 -14.10 28.51
CA ARG A 92 12.31 -14.35 29.26
C ARG A 92 11.41 -13.09 29.34
N ASP A 93 12.00 -11.93 29.61
CA ASP A 93 11.31 -10.66 29.92
C ASP A 93 11.78 -9.47 29.09
N HIS A 94 12.75 -9.67 28.19
CA HIS A 94 13.34 -8.64 27.35
C HIS A 94 13.89 -9.23 26.04
N ALA A 95 14.34 -8.39 25.15
CA ALA A 95 15.12 -8.80 23.99
C ALA A 95 16.46 -8.07 23.92
N VAL A 96 17.44 -8.73 23.32
CA VAL A 96 18.72 -8.15 22.95
C VAL A 96 18.70 -7.92 21.43
N VAL A 97 18.78 -6.66 21.03
CA VAL A 97 18.77 -6.24 19.64
C VAL A 97 20.17 -5.83 19.22
N SER A 98 20.68 -6.43 18.16
CA SER A 98 22.05 -6.21 17.68
C SER A 98 22.06 -5.46 16.35
N THR A 99 22.92 -4.45 16.25
CA THR A 99 23.28 -3.73 15.02
C THR A 99 24.76 -3.95 14.70
N ASP A 100 25.30 -3.29 13.68
CA ASP A 100 26.76 -3.32 13.42
C ASP A 100 27.58 -2.68 14.53
N ASN A 101 27.03 -1.68 15.20
CA ASN A 101 27.77 -0.80 16.08
C ASN A 101 27.25 -0.76 17.54
N ALA A 102 26.14 -1.45 17.84
CA ALA A 102 25.52 -1.40 19.15
C ALA A 102 24.74 -2.69 19.49
N ILE A 103 24.66 -2.94 20.78
CA ILE A 103 23.79 -3.94 21.40
C ILE A 103 22.81 -3.20 22.31
N ILE A 104 21.52 -3.45 22.13
CA ILE A 104 20.45 -2.77 22.85
C ILE A 104 19.65 -3.81 23.62
N LYS A 105 19.52 -3.62 24.92
CA LYS A 105 18.61 -4.40 25.77
C LYS A 105 17.29 -3.65 25.88
N ALA A 106 16.19 -4.25 25.42
CA ALA A 106 14.88 -3.64 25.38
C ALA A 106 13.83 -4.55 26.06
N GLN A 107 12.99 -3.98 26.91
CA GLN A 107 11.89 -4.71 27.54
C GLN A 107 10.83 -5.11 26.49
N LYS A 108 10.58 -4.24 25.52
CA LYS A 108 9.68 -4.47 24.39
C LYS A 108 10.37 -4.07 23.10
N VAL A 109 10.09 -4.81 22.05
CA VAL A 109 10.54 -4.53 20.68
C VAL A 109 9.29 -4.42 19.80
N VAL A 110 9.24 -3.43 18.92
CA VAL A 110 8.16 -3.27 17.95
C VAL A 110 8.72 -3.41 16.54
N LEU A 111 8.31 -4.46 15.83
CA LEU A 111 8.73 -4.72 14.45
C LEU A 111 7.71 -4.13 13.47
N VAL A 112 8.11 -3.08 12.77
CA VAL A 112 7.28 -2.37 11.79
C VAL A 112 7.96 -2.29 10.41
N CYS A 113 8.72 -3.34 10.08
CA CYS A 113 9.53 -3.39 8.85
C CYS A 113 8.70 -3.65 7.59
N ASN A 114 7.47 -4.15 7.72
CA ASN A 114 6.57 -4.50 6.62
C ASN A 114 7.31 -5.32 5.52
N GLY A 115 7.26 -4.89 4.25
CA GLY A 115 7.92 -5.58 3.13
C GLY A 115 9.44 -5.74 3.23
N TYR A 116 10.07 -4.98 4.11
CA TYR A 116 11.53 -4.97 4.33
C TYR A 116 11.99 -5.86 5.50
N LEU A 117 11.09 -6.63 6.13
CA LEU A 117 11.45 -7.53 7.23
C LEU A 117 12.53 -8.55 6.85
N GLY A 118 12.50 -9.07 5.63
CA GLY A 118 13.49 -10.03 5.13
C GLY A 118 13.55 -11.31 5.95
N LYS A 119 14.76 -11.63 6.44
CA LYS A 119 15.05 -12.81 7.29
C LYS A 119 15.23 -12.43 8.77
N LEU A 120 15.05 -11.16 9.12
CA LEU A 120 15.34 -10.68 10.49
C LEU A 120 14.55 -11.42 11.56
N PHE A 121 13.27 -11.70 11.30
CA PHE A 121 12.41 -12.35 12.28
C PHE A 121 11.56 -13.46 11.65
N PRO A 122 12.09 -14.68 11.51
CA PRO A 122 11.42 -15.81 10.84
C PRO A 122 10.02 -16.16 11.33
N PRO A 123 9.67 -16.02 12.64
CA PRO A 123 8.34 -16.39 13.14
C PRO A 123 7.17 -15.73 12.40
N ILE A 124 7.34 -14.47 11.94
CA ILE A 124 6.30 -13.71 11.23
C ILE A 124 6.59 -13.52 9.73
N ALA A 125 7.81 -13.78 9.28
CA ALA A 125 8.22 -13.54 7.90
C ALA A 125 7.43 -14.35 6.86
N SER A 126 6.88 -15.51 7.25
CA SER A 126 6.09 -16.39 6.36
C SER A 126 4.65 -15.93 6.17
N SER A 127 4.15 -14.99 6.97
CA SER A 127 2.78 -14.45 6.86
C SER A 127 2.65 -13.42 5.74
N ILE A 128 3.77 -12.88 5.26
CA ILE A 128 3.78 -11.81 4.25
C ILE A 128 4.50 -12.22 2.96
N MET A 129 4.04 -11.64 1.86
CA MET A 129 4.67 -11.71 0.55
C MET A 129 5.19 -10.33 0.18
N PRO A 130 6.53 -10.13 0.11
CA PRO A 130 7.09 -8.88 -0.40
C PRO A 130 6.84 -8.76 -1.90
N ILE A 131 6.31 -7.62 -2.34
CA ILE A 131 6.04 -7.30 -3.75
C ILE A 131 6.57 -5.90 -4.02
N ASN A 132 7.34 -5.76 -5.11
CA ASN A 132 7.82 -4.45 -5.53
C ASN A 132 6.76 -3.74 -6.38
N ASN A 133 6.52 -2.49 -6.08
CA ASN A 133 5.62 -1.62 -6.81
C ASN A 133 6.36 -0.32 -7.17
N PHE A 134 5.94 0.33 -8.28
CA PHE A 134 6.68 1.43 -8.88
C PHE A 134 5.78 2.61 -9.16
N ILE A 135 6.36 3.81 -8.99
CA ILE A 135 5.69 5.09 -9.18
C ILE A 135 6.57 5.97 -10.08
N VAL A 136 5.93 6.74 -10.94
CA VAL A 136 6.58 7.82 -11.70
C VAL A 136 5.89 9.15 -11.41
N ALA A 137 6.62 10.24 -11.63
CA ALA A 137 6.05 11.58 -11.64
C ALA A 137 6.44 12.28 -12.95
N THR A 138 5.46 12.89 -13.60
CA THR A 138 5.68 13.70 -14.80
C THR A 138 6.40 15.01 -14.45
N GLU A 139 6.87 15.73 -15.45
CA GLU A 139 7.06 17.18 -15.33
C GLU A 139 5.74 17.84 -14.92
N PRO A 140 5.76 19.08 -14.38
CA PRO A 140 4.54 19.82 -14.09
C PRO A 140 3.69 19.97 -15.34
N LEU A 141 2.44 19.55 -15.27
CA LEU A 141 1.48 19.72 -16.35
C LEU A 141 0.95 21.17 -16.39
N ASP A 142 0.56 21.64 -17.57
CA ASP A 142 -0.21 22.86 -17.65
C ASP A 142 -1.57 22.69 -16.97
N GLU A 143 -2.18 23.80 -16.59
CA GLU A 143 -3.41 23.82 -15.81
C GLU A 143 -4.59 23.17 -16.56
N ALA A 144 -4.69 23.39 -17.86
CA ALA A 144 -5.76 22.82 -18.67
C ALA A 144 -5.66 21.30 -18.75
N THR A 145 -4.46 20.77 -18.94
CA THR A 145 -4.19 19.33 -18.94
C THR A 145 -4.43 18.71 -17.56
N ALA A 146 -3.95 19.35 -16.49
CA ALA A 146 -4.17 18.85 -15.12
C ALA A 146 -5.66 18.80 -14.77
N ASN A 147 -6.42 19.84 -15.10
CA ASN A 147 -7.86 19.90 -14.88
C ASN A 147 -8.64 18.86 -15.72
N ARG A 148 -8.19 18.57 -16.94
CA ARG A 148 -8.81 17.52 -17.76
C ARG A 148 -8.60 16.13 -17.19
N ILE A 149 -7.39 15.87 -16.68
CA ILE A 149 -7.02 14.56 -16.09
C ILE A 149 -7.77 14.33 -14.77
N ASN A 150 -7.86 15.35 -13.92
CA ASN A 150 -8.36 15.20 -12.54
C ASN A 150 -8.93 16.51 -11.98
N PRO A 151 -10.10 16.93 -12.44
CA PRO A 151 -10.72 18.20 -12.03
C PRO A 151 -11.08 18.26 -10.55
N LEU A 152 -11.33 17.09 -9.92
CA LEU A 152 -11.69 17.01 -8.51
C LEU A 152 -10.46 16.91 -7.58
N ASN A 153 -9.25 16.92 -8.13
CA ASN A 153 -8.04 16.61 -7.36
C ASN A 153 -8.19 15.35 -6.49
N ALA A 154 -8.80 14.33 -7.06
CA ALA A 154 -9.05 13.06 -6.40
C ALA A 154 -7.79 12.17 -6.40
N SER A 155 -7.73 11.17 -5.55
CA SER A 155 -6.87 10.01 -5.77
C SER A 155 -7.65 9.00 -6.60
N LEU A 156 -7.12 8.63 -7.75
CA LEU A 156 -7.76 7.73 -8.71
C LEU A 156 -7.06 6.38 -8.72
N SER A 157 -7.83 5.33 -8.98
CA SER A 157 -7.31 3.98 -9.23
C SER A 157 -8.19 3.26 -10.24
N ASP A 158 -7.64 2.29 -10.96
CA ASP A 158 -8.43 1.32 -11.70
C ASP A 158 -8.86 0.13 -10.83
N SER A 159 -9.59 -0.81 -11.42
CA SER A 159 -10.09 -2.02 -10.77
C SER A 159 -9.35 -3.29 -11.18
N LEU A 160 -8.19 -3.17 -11.83
CA LEU A 160 -7.38 -4.31 -12.23
C LEU A 160 -6.83 -5.05 -11.00
N PHE A 161 -6.50 -6.32 -11.16
CA PHE A 161 -5.88 -7.09 -10.08
C PHE A 161 -4.53 -6.51 -9.67
N VAL A 162 -3.71 -6.08 -10.64
CA VAL A 162 -2.51 -5.24 -10.45
C VAL A 162 -2.93 -3.80 -10.70
N ILE A 163 -3.37 -3.14 -9.65
CA ILE A 163 -3.98 -1.81 -9.67
C ILE A 163 -3.01 -0.76 -10.20
N ASN A 164 -3.45 0.06 -11.15
CA ASN A 164 -2.86 1.35 -11.41
C ASN A 164 -3.56 2.41 -10.55
N TYR A 165 -2.79 3.37 -10.03
CA TYR A 165 -3.33 4.43 -9.18
C TYR A 165 -2.57 5.72 -9.42
N TRP A 166 -3.26 6.85 -9.32
CA TRP A 166 -2.65 8.14 -9.62
C TRP A 166 -3.36 9.30 -8.93
N LYS A 167 -2.66 10.40 -8.85
CA LYS A 167 -3.15 11.69 -8.38
C LYS A 167 -2.29 12.82 -8.89
N LEU A 168 -2.75 14.06 -8.76
CA LEU A 168 -1.91 15.24 -8.97
C LEU A 168 -1.17 15.62 -7.68
N SER A 169 0.05 16.15 -7.85
CA SER A 169 0.79 16.86 -6.80
C SER A 169 0.37 18.34 -6.73
N GLU A 170 0.83 19.04 -5.70
CA GLU A 170 0.58 20.49 -5.55
C GLU A 170 1.11 21.32 -6.74
N ASP A 171 2.21 20.88 -7.37
CA ASP A 171 2.82 21.48 -8.55
C ASP A 171 2.33 20.88 -9.87
N ARG A 172 1.16 20.22 -9.87
CA ARG A 172 0.47 19.62 -11.02
C ARG A 172 1.24 18.52 -11.75
N ARG A 173 2.13 17.79 -11.09
CA ARG A 173 2.69 16.57 -11.65
C ARG A 173 1.68 15.43 -11.54
N LEU A 174 1.52 14.65 -12.60
CA LEU A 174 0.81 13.39 -12.48
C LEU A 174 1.74 12.38 -11.80
N ILE A 175 1.41 12.01 -10.56
CA ILE A 175 2.05 10.92 -9.83
C ILE A 175 1.28 9.66 -10.15
N PHE A 176 1.91 8.73 -10.87
CA PHE A 176 1.27 7.52 -11.38
C PHE A 176 2.00 6.27 -10.89
N GLY A 177 1.28 5.42 -10.16
CA GLY A 177 1.75 4.12 -9.72
C GLY A 177 1.16 3.00 -10.57
N GLY A 178 2.00 2.06 -10.97
CA GLY A 178 1.54 0.92 -11.75
C GLY A 178 2.65 -0.07 -12.04
N GLY A 179 2.25 -1.33 -12.16
CA GLY A 179 3.15 -2.44 -12.39
C GLY A 179 3.85 -2.94 -11.14
N GLU A 180 4.08 -4.22 -11.13
CA GLU A 180 4.68 -4.95 -10.01
C GLU A 180 5.78 -5.87 -10.53
N THR A 181 6.78 -6.13 -9.70
CA THR A 181 7.73 -7.22 -9.93
C THR A 181 7.81 -8.12 -8.71
N TYR A 182 7.96 -9.41 -8.99
CA TYR A 182 8.03 -10.48 -7.99
C TYR A 182 9.48 -10.94 -7.76
N SER A 183 10.45 -10.22 -8.34
CA SER A 183 11.89 -10.42 -8.17
C SER A 183 12.42 -9.56 -7.02
N ASP A 184 13.65 -9.85 -6.57
CA ASP A 184 14.35 -8.99 -5.59
C ASP A 184 14.90 -7.70 -6.22
N LYS A 185 14.86 -7.60 -7.54
CA LYS A 185 15.44 -6.48 -8.28
C LYS A 185 14.34 -5.57 -8.82
N PHE A 186 14.61 -4.29 -8.80
CA PHE A 186 13.83 -3.28 -9.50
C PHE A 186 14.21 -3.30 -10.99
N PRO A 187 13.31 -2.83 -11.88
CA PRO A 187 13.65 -2.57 -13.28
C PRO A 187 14.85 -1.61 -13.40
N GLU A 188 15.65 -1.76 -14.43
CA GLU A 188 16.76 -0.84 -14.72
C GLU A 188 16.25 0.59 -14.94
N SER A 189 15.15 0.74 -15.66
CA SER A 189 14.44 2.01 -15.84
C SER A 189 13.01 1.87 -15.35
N ILE A 190 12.70 2.50 -14.22
CA ILE A 190 11.34 2.52 -13.66
C ILE A 190 10.42 3.35 -14.57
N THR A 191 10.91 4.44 -15.13
CA THR A 191 10.13 5.30 -16.02
C THR A 191 9.68 4.54 -17.27
N ASP A 192 10.58 3.77 -17.89
CA ASP A 192 10.23 2.98 -19.08
C ASP A 192 9.31 1.81 -18.75
N PHE A 193 9.44 1.24 -17.57
CA PHE A 193 8.59 0.15 -17.10
C PHE A 193 7.13 0.61 -16.83
N VAL A 194 6.95 1.81 -16.28
CA VAL A 194 5.62 2.34 -15.91
C VAL A 194 4.95 3.12 -17.06
N ARG A 195 5.73 3.80 -17.92
CA ARG A 195 5.22 4.64 -19.03
C ARG A 195 4.12 3.97 -19.87
N PRO A 196 4.26 2.70 -20.33
CA PRO A 196 3.21 2.06 -21.14
C PRO A 196 1.86 1.97 -20.42
N LYS A 197 1.85 1.81 -19.09
CA LYS A 197 0.63 1.74 -18.28
C LYS A 197 -0.04 3.10 -18.16
N LEU A 198 0.76 4.14 -17.94
CA LEU A 198 0.29 5.52 -17.92
C LEU A 198 -0.33 5.89 -19.28
N LEU A 199 0.35 5.59 -20.39
CA LEU A 199 -0.12 5.91 -21.74
C LEU A 199 -1.31 5.07 -22.19
N ALA A 200 -1.53 3.91 -21.61
CA ALA A 200 -2.75 3.13 -21.84
C ALA A 200 -4.01 3.84 -21.28
N ILE A 201 -3.85 4.67 -20.25
CA ILE A 201 -4.93 5.44 -19.63
C ILE A 201 -4.97 6.88 -20.19
N TYR A 202 -3.82 7.51 -20.36
CA TYR A 202 -3.67 8.89 -20.83
C TYR A 202 -2.77 8.97 -22.08
N PRO A 203 -3.24 8.56 -23.26
CA PRO A 203 -2.45 8.59 -24.51
C PRO A 203 -1.94 9.98 -24.87
N GLU A 204 -2.68 11.03 -24.49
CA GLU A 204 -2.34 12.43 -24.73
C GLU A 204 -1.04 12.86 -24.02
N LEU A 205 -0.58 12.12 -23.01
CA LEU A 205 0.66 12.40 -22.30
C LEU A 205 1.92 11.78 -22.95
N SER A 206 1.82 11.30 -24.21
CA SER A 206 2.92 10.62 -24.91
C SER A 206 4.21 11.46 -24.98
N ASN A 207 4.09 12.78 -25.11
CA ASN A 207 5.21 13.71 -25.19
C ASN A 207 5.65 14.29 -23.84
N VAL A 208 4.94 13.95 -22.76
CA VAL A 208 5.26 14.45 -21.41
C VAL A 208 6.46 13.70 -20.85
N ARG A 209 7.41 14.47 -20.30
CA ARG A 209 8.60 13.92 -19.69
C ARG A 209 8.27 13.33 -18.30
N LEU A 210 8.86 12.17 -17.98
CA LEU A 210 8.85 11.61 -16.64
C LEU A 210 10.12 12.05 -15.91
N ASP A 211 9.97 12.98 -14.98
CA ASP A 211 11.10 13.55 -14.24
C ASP A 211 11.61 12.61 -13.15
N TYR A 212 10.72 11.81 -12.55
CA TYR A 212 11.08 10.93 -11.45
C TYR A 212 10.49 9.53 -11.63
N GLY A 213 11.22 8.55 -11.13
CA GLY A 213 10.76 7.17 -11.00
C GLY A 213 11.36 6.54 -9.74
N TRP A 214 10.52 5.92 -8.92
CA TRP A 214 10.97 5.21 -7.72
C TRP A 214 10.12 3.99 -7.45
N GLY A 215 10.59 3.12 -6.57
CA GLY A 215 9.86 1.94 -6.16
C GLY A 215 9.95 1.69 -4.66
N GLY A 216 9.07 0.82 -4.20
CA GLY A 216 9.05 0.35 -2.82
C GLY A 216 8.55 -1.09 -2.73
N THR A 217 8.87 -1.75 -1.63
CA THR A 217 8.43 -3.11 -1.37
C THR A 217 7.28 -3.11 -0.38
N LEU A 218 6.08 -3.47 -0.84
CA LEU A 218 4.95 -3.71 0.06
C LEU A 218 4.97 -5.16 0.59
N ALA A 219 4.16 -5.40 1.61
CA ALA A 219 3.88 -6.74 2.10
C ALA A 219 2.39 -7.06 1.94
N ILE A 220 2.11 -8.17 1.29
CA ILE A 220 0.76 -8.70 1.07
C ILE A 220 0.55 -9.91 1.98
N THR A 221 -0.58 -9.97 2.68
CA THR A 221 -1.07 -11.16 3.38
C THR A 221 -2.01 -11.96 2.48
N ARG A 222 -2.24 -13.23 2.78
CA ARG A 222 -3.14 -14.06 1.96
C ARG A 222 -4.59 -13.61 1.96
N ASN A 223 -5.07 -13.08 3.09
CA ASN A 223 -6.43 -12.59 3.26
C ASN A 223 -6.56 -11.07 3.10
N ARG A 224 -5.47 -10.39 2.72
CA ARG A 224 -5.38 -8.92 2.57
C ARG A 224 -5.59 -8.12 3.87
N MET A 225 -5.82 -8.78 5.00
CA MET A 225 -5.93 -8.11 6.31
C MET A 225 -4.55 -7.85 6.90
N PRO A 226 -4.35 -6.77 7.66
CA PRO A 226 -3.12 -6.52 8.39
C PRO A 226 -2.79 -7.65 9.37
N ASP A 227 -1.51 -7.96 9.52
CA ASP A 227 -0.98 -8.98 10.43
C ASP A 227 -0.36 -8.27 11.64
N LEU A 228 -1.11 -8.19 12.73
CA LEU A 228 -0.69 -7.61 14.01
C LEU A 228 -0.55 -8.72 15.04
N GLY A 229 0.36 -8.52 16.01
CA GLY A 229 0.45 -9.47 17.11
C GLY A 229 1.61 -9.21 18.05
N VAL A 230 1.74 -10.13 19.02
CA VAL A 230 2.85 -10.17 19.98
C VAL A 230 3.46 -11.55 20.03
N HIS A 231 4.78 -11.64 19.91
CA HIS A 231 5.51 -12.88 20.01
C HIS A 231 6.23 -12.97 21.37
N LYS A 232 5.93 -14.06 22.13
CA LYS A 232 6.48 -14.32 23.48
C LYS A 232 6.34 -13.16 24.47
N GLY A 233 5.30 -12.31 24.31
CA GLY A 233 5.05 -11.17 25.19
C GLY A 233 6.08 -10.04 25.11
N VAL A 234 7.09 -10.13 24.24
CA VAL A 234 8.22 -9.19 24.14
C VAL A 234 8.25 -8.47 22.79
N VAL A 235 8.02 -9.17 21.69
CA VAL A 235 8.10 -8.61 20.33
C VAL A 235 6.71 -8.36 19.78
N TYR A 236 6.30 -7.10 19.73
CA TYR A 236 5.10 -6.64 19.05
C TYR A 236 5.40 -6.43 17.57
N TYR A 237 4.42 -6.61 16.71
CA TYR A 237 4.62 -6.38 15.28
C TYR A 237 3.36 -5.92 14.56
N ALA A 238 3.54 -5.18 13.46
CA ALA A 238 2.51 -4.87 12.50
C ALA A 238 3.10 -4.89 11.09
N GLN A 239 2.47 -5.64 10.19
CA GLN A 239 2.92 -5.84 8.82
C GLN A 239 1.77 -6.25 7.91
N GLY A 240 2.05 -6.42 6.60
CA GLY A 240 1.09 -7.02 5.68
C GLY A 240 -0.10 -6.12 5.35
N PHE A 241 0.12 -4.83 5.23
CA PHE A 241 -0.96 -3.86 4.98
C PHE A 241 -1.55 -3.93 3.57
N SER A 242 -1.02 -4.77 2.69
CA SER A 242 -1.60 -5.15 1.39
C SER A 242 -1.99 -3.97 0.48
N GLY A 243 -1.22 -2.88 0.51
CA GLY A 243 -1.45 -1.66 -0.26
C GLY A 243 -2.19 -0.55 0.49
N HIS A 244 -2.81 -0.82 1.64
CA HIS A 244 -3.59 0.13 2.44
C HIS A 244 -2.82 0.66 3.67
N GLY A 245 -1.48 0.76 3.57
CA GLY A 245 -0.61 0.99 4.71
C GLY A 245 -0.75 2.35 5.40
N VAL A 246 -1.07 3.44 4.69
CA VAL A 246 -1.07 4.78 5.29
C VAL A 246 -2.04 4.90 6.47
N PRO A 247 -3.35 4.63 6.33
CA PRO A 247 -4.27 4.68 7.46
C PRO A 247 -4.06 3.51 8.44
N THR A 248 -3.87 2.29 7.92
CA THR A 248 -3.80 1.09 8.75
C THR A 248 -2.53 1.01 9.58
N ALA A 249 -1.37 1.48 9.08
CA ALA A 249 -0.14 1.54 9.87
C ALA A 249 -0.24 2.59 10.99
N THR A 250 -0.93 3.70 10.74
CA THR A 250 -1.17 4.73 11.76
C THR A 250 -2.04 4.17 12.89
N MET A 251 -3.13 3.45 12.54
CA MET A 251 -3.98 2.78 13.52
C MET A 251 -3.20 1.68 14.27
N ALA A 252 -2.44 0.84 13.56
CA ALA A 252 -1.63 -0.21 14.16
C ALA A 252 -0.63 0.34 15.17
N GLY A 253 0.02 1.48 14.86
CA GLY A 253 0.92 2.17 15.80
C GLY A 253 0.22 2.60 17.08
N LYS A 254 -0.99 3.17 16.97
CA LYS A 254 -1.82 3.53 18.12
C LYS A 254 -2.19 2.29 18.96
N LEU A 255 -2.69 1.24 18.32
CA LEU A 255 -3.10 0.00 19.01
C LEU A 255 -1.92 -0.65 19.76
N ILE A 256 -0.76 -0.75 19.12
CA ILE A 256 0.44 -1.32 19.74
C ILE A 256 0.89 -0.47 20.94
N ALA A 257 0.92 0.86 20.79
CA ALA A 257 1.31 1.75 21.88
C ALA A 257 0.39 1.59 23.09
N THR A 258 -0.94 1.58 22.86
CA THR A 258 -1.93 1.36 23.93
C THR A 258 -1.78 -0.02 24.57
N ALA A 259 -1.55 -1.06 23.75
CA ALA A 259 -1.38 -2.44 24.25
C ALA A 259 -0.11 -2.61 25.12
N ILE A 260 0.96 -1.88 24.81
CA ILE A 260 2.20 -1.89 25.60
C ILE A 260 2.02 -1.16 26.93
N ASP A 261 1.27 -0.05 26.94
CA ASP A 261 1.10 0.82 28.11
C ASP A 261 0.07 0.27 29.12
N ALA A 262 -1.12 -0.09 28.66
CA ALA A 262 -2.26 -0.40 29.53
C ALA A 262 -3.08 -1.65 29.13
N GLY A 263 -2.72 -2.34 28.06
CA GLY A 263 -3.56 -3.34 27.41
C GLY A 263 -4.57 -2.69 26.46
N CYS A 264 -5.06 -3.42 25.46
CA CYS A 264 -5.95 -2.90 24.43
C CYS A 264 -6.79 -4.01 23.79
N ASP A 265 -8.09 -4.02 24.08
CA ASP A 265 -9.02 -5.02 23.55
C ASP A 265 -9.05 -5.02 22.02
N ASP A 266 -8.96 -3.84 21.39
CA ASP A 266 -8.92 -3.72 19.93
C ASP A 266 -7.63 -4.33 19.35
N PHE A 267 -6.49 -4.19 20.05
CA PHE A 267 -5.25 -4.88 19.65
C PHE A 267 -5.41 -6.40 19.77
N ASP A 268 -6.01 -6.88 20.85
CA ASP A 268 -6.22 -8.31 21.09
C ASP A 268 -7.18 -8.88 20.05
N LEU A 269 -8.25 -8.15 19.70
CA LEU A 269 -9.15 -8.51 18.61
C LEU A 269 -8.42 -8.63 17.28
N MET A 270 -7.64 -7.60 16.90
CA MET A 270 -6.89 -7.58 15.65
C MET A 270 -5.81 -8.66 15.61
N SER A 271 -5.10 -8.89 16.71
CA SER A 271 -4.07 -9.93 16.81
C SER A 271 -4.65 -11.35 16.80
N GLY A 272 -5.92 -11.49 17.16
CA GLY A 272 -6.69 -12.73 17.07
C GLY A 272 -7.08 -13.14 15.65
N LEU A 273 -7.00 -12.22 14.68
CA LEU A 273 -7.25 -12.53 13.27
C LEU A 273 -6.15 -13.44 12.73
N LYS A 274 -6.54 -14.66 12.32
CA LYS A 274 -5.57 -15.63 11.80
C LYS A 274 -5.01 -15.21 10.45
N THR A 275 -3.75 -14.82 10.44
CA THR A 275 -3.01 -14.64 9.19
C THR A 275 -2.41 -15.96 8.74
N LEU A 276 -2.84 -16.44 7.58
CA LEU A 276 -2.38 -17.70 7.02
C LEU A 276 -0.97 -17.55 6.46
N LYS A 277 -0.08 -18.47 6.83
CA LYS A 277 1.27 -18.53 6.26
C LYS A 277 1.23 -18.93 4.78
N PHE A 278 2.16 -18.39 4.01
CA PHE A 278 2.32 -18.81 2.61
C PHE A 278 2.88 -20.24 2.54
N PRO A 279 2.32 -21.11 1.67
CA PRO A 279 2.79 -22.48 1.50
C PRO A 279 4.28 -22.57 1.19
N GLY A 280 4.97 -23.51 1.83
CA GLY A 280 6.42 -23.72 1.64
C GLY A 280 7.32 -22.63 2.23
N GLY A 281 6.76 -21.73 3.04
CA GLY A 281 7.51 -20.70 3.76
C GLY A 281 8.31 -19.79 2.83
N PRO A 282 9.46 -19.26 3.29
CA PRO A 282 10.28 -18.35 2.50
C PRO A 282 10.83 -18.92 1.19
N LEU A 283 10.95 -20.25 1.07
CA LEU A 283 11.53 -20.91 -0.11
C LEU A 283 10.54 -21.03 -1.28
N LEU A 284 9.29 -21.45 -1.01
CA LEU A 284 8.31 -21.70 -2.07
C LEU A 284 7.30 -20.56 -2.28
N ARG A 285 7.25 -19.57 -1.40
CA ARG A 285 6.30 -18.45 -1.52
C ARG A 285 6.42 -17.71 -2.86
N ARG A 286 7.65 -17.52 -3.39
CA ARG A 286 7.87 -16.84 -4.68
C ARG A 286 7.41 -17.65 -5.89
N PRO A 287 7.81 -18.92 -6.07
CA PRO A 287 7.26 -19.74 -7.15
C PRO A 287 5.74 -19.80 -7.13
N SER A 288 5.15 -19.95 -5.95
CA SER A 288 3.67 -19.97 -5.80
C SER A 288 3.03 -18.63 -6.16
N LEU A 289 3.69 -17.51 -5.83
CA LEU A 289 3.25 -16.18 -6.21
C LEU A 289 3.29 -16.00 -7.73
N VAL A 290 4.43 -16.31 -8.37
CA VAL A 290 4.60 -16.19 -9.82
C VAL A 290 3.53 -17.00 -10.55
N ALA A 291 3.29 -18.25 -10.13
CA ALA A 291 2.24 -19.08 -10.70
C ALA A 291 0.82 -18.47 -10.51
N GLY A 292 0.52 -17.97 -9.32
CA GLY A 292 -0.75 -17.28 -9.04
C GLY A 292 -0.92 -16.03 -9.87
N MET A 293 0.11 -15.21 -10.00
CA MET A 293 0.06 -13.97 -10.77
C MET A 293 -0.05 -14.20 -12.28
N LEU A 294 0.62 -15.20 -12.81
CA LEU A 294 0.43 -15.62 -14.21
C LEU A 294 -1.02 -16.03 -14.46
N PHE A 295 -1.62 -16.77 -13.54
CA PHE A 295 -3.04 -17.16 -13.62
C PHE A 295 -3.95 -15.92 -13.61
N TYR A 296 -3.78 -14.98 -12.69
CA TYR A 296 -4.62 -13.78 -12.61
C TYR A 296 -4.37 -12.82 -13.78
N SER A 297 -3.11 -12.64 -14.23
CA SER A 297 -2.79 -11.84 -15.41
C SER A 297 -3.44 -12.42 -16.68
N LEU A 298 -3.48 -13.74 -16.80
CA LEU A 298 -4.17 -14.42 -17.89
C LEU A 298 -5.68 -14.19 -17.80
N ARG A 299 -6.26 -14.27 -16.61
CA ARG A 299 -7.67 -14.01 -16.35
C ARG A 299 -8.07 -12.56 -16.70
N ASP A 300 -7.27 -11.59 -16.30
CA ASP A 300 -7.49 -10.17 -16.64
C ASP A 300 -7.48 -9.95 -18.17
N ARG A 301 -6.57 -10.65 -18.89
CA ARG A 301 -6.52 -10.58 -20.37
C ARG A 301 -7.70 -11.28 -21.07
N LEU A 302 -8.30 -12.29 -20.43
CA LEU A 302 -9.43 -13.05 -20.97
C LEU A 302 -10.77 -12.45 -20.55
N GLY A 303 -10.78 -11.34 -19.81
CA GLY A 303 -11.99 -10.66 -19.35
C GLY A 303 -12.84 -11.49 -18.37
N ARG A 304 -12.22 -12.33 -17.55
CA ARG A 304 -12.92 -13.24 -16.61
C ARG A 304 -12.54 -12.97 -15.16
#